data_8ba27b3ff96a9d674b1275e23ac1aa69
#
_entry.id   8ba27b3ff96a9d674b1275e23ac1aa69
#
_cell.length_a   1.000
_cell.length_b   1.000
_cell.length_c   1.000
_cell.angle_alpha   90.00
_cell.angle_beta   90.00
_cell.angle_gamma   90.00
#
_symmetry.space_group_name_H-M   'P 1'
#
loop_
_entity.id
_entity.type
_entity.pdbx_description
1 polymer ?
#
loop_
_entity_poly.entity_id
_entity_poly.type
_entity_poly.pdbx_seq_one_letter_code
_entity_poly.pdbx_strand_id
1 'polypeptide(L)'
;MLLGSLALQLSAIGADFTKLSTLAAQRYGQRTQVNIVELQTLLQKLAPASEADKIRDINTFFNRKIRNFDSDVNIWGQSDYWATPLESLGKESGDCEDYTIAKYVFLRQLDIPDDRLKLTYVKAQIGGPHSKISQAHMVLTYYATPNAEPLVLDNLISDIRPASRRPDLTPVFSFNSEGLWVGNATASRGNPTAHLSRWRDLLARVRSDGID
;
A
#
# COMPACT_ATOMS: atom_id res chain seq x y z
N MET A 1 18.57 -4.14 44.58
CA MET A 1 17.80 -4.78 43.51
C MET A 1 16.91 -3.71 42.91
N LEU A 2 17.36 -3.07 41.81
CA LEU A 2 16.60 -2.06 41.07
C LEU A 2 15.87 -2.78 39.97
N LEU A 3 14.56 -2.93 40.08
CA LEU A 3 13.69 -3.38 39.02
C LEU A 3 13.55 -2.23 37.98
N GLY A 4 14.33 -2.31 36.94
CA GLY A 4 14.15 -1.44 35.78
C GLY A 4 12.83 -1.77 35.07
N SER A 5 11.84 -0.92 35.20
CA SER A 5 10.62 -0.94 34.43
C SER A 5 10.97 -0.65 32.96
N LEU A 6 10.97 -1.67 32.14
CA LEU A 6 11.04 -1.53 30.66
C LEU A 6 9.69 -0.95 30.22
N ALA A 7 9.62 0.36 30.10
CA ALA A 7 8.48 1.00 29.44
C ALA A 7 8.52 0.60 27.95
N LEU A 8 7.63 -0.30 27.54
CA LEU A 8 7.34 -0.49 26.11
C LEU A 8 6.88 0.86 25.57
N GLN A 9 7.71 1.52 24.77
CA GLN A 9 7.25 2.62 23.92
C GLN A 9 6.32 1.99 22.87
N LEU A 10 5.02 2.11 23.07
CA LEU A 10 4.07 1.90 21.98
C LEU A 10 4.40 2.99 20.96
N SER A 11 4.90 2.59 19.79
CA SER A 11 4.96 3.47 18.62
C SER A 11 3.58 4.04 18.40
N ALA A 12 3.48 5.37 18.40
CA ALA A 12 2.22 6.05 18.14
C ALA A 12 1.87 5.82 16.67
N ILE A 13 0.81 5.08 16.38
CA ILE A 13 0.23 5.01 15.05
C ILE A 13 -0.17 6.44 14.67
N GLY A 14 0.43 7.01 13.62
CA GLY A 14 0.21 8.41 13.21
C GLY A 14 -1.18 8.71 12.64
N ALA A 15 -2.02 7.67 12.43
CA ALA A 15 -3.36 7.84 11.91
C ALA A 15 -4.38 8.20 13.01
N ASP A 16 -5.18 9.25 12.75
CA ASP A 16 -6.34 9.62 13.58
C ASP A 16 -7.54 8.72 13.26
N PHE A 17 -7.63 7.59 13.94
CA PHE A 17 -8.71 6.62 13.75
C PHE A 17 -10.09 7.14 14.19
N THR A 18 -10.17 8.13 15.06
CA THR A 18 -11.44 8.78 15.41
C THR A 18 -11.99 9.55 14.21
N LYS A 19 -11.13 10.34 13.58
CA LYS A 19 -11.46 11.06 12.34
C LYS A 19 -11.79 10.12 11.19
N LEU A 20 -10.94 9.10 10.95
CA LEU A 20 -11.16 8.10 9.91
C LEU A 20 -12.51 7.39 10.07
N SER A 21 -12.83 6.94 11.29
CA SER A 21 -14.09 6.27 11.60
C SER A 21 -15.28 7.17 11.39
N THR A 22 -15.20 8.46 11.78
CA THR A 22 -16.23 9.46 11.55
C THR A 22 -16.46 9.70 10.06
N LEU A 23 -15.39 9.92 9.29
CA LEU A 23 -15.46 10.12 7.85
C LEU A 23 -16.01 8.88 7.13
N ALA A 24 -15.59 7.69 7.55
CA ALA A 24 -16.09 6.42 7.02
C ALA A 24 -17.61 6.31 7.17
N ALA A 25 -18.13 6.56 8.38
CA ALA A 25 -19.57 6.52 8.64
C ALA A 25 -20.34 7.56 7.81
N GLN A 26 -19.83 8.80 7.76
CA GLN A 26 -20.49 9.91 7.07
C GLN A 26 -20.51 9.76 5.55
N ARG A 27 -19.40 9.34 4.94
CA ARG A 27 -19.23 9.28 3.47
C ARG A 27 -19.70 7.97 2.86
N TYR A 28 -19.52 6.84 3.59
CA TYR A 28 -19.68 5.50 3.05
C TYR A 28 -20.58 4.58 3.90
N GLY A 29 -20.98 5.03 5.09
CA GLY A 29 -21.88 4.29 5.95
C GLY A 29 -21.21 3.34 6.94
N GLN A 30 -22.05 2.68 7.75
CA GLN A 30 -21.61 1.90 8.91
C GLN A 30 -20.67 0.74 8.56
N ARG A 31 -20.84 0.12 7.40
CA ARG A 31 -19.98 -0.99 6.96
C ARG A 31 -18.52 -0.57 6.81
N THR A 32 -18.28 0.60 6.21
CA THR A 32 -16.93 1.15 6.08
C THR A 32 -16.36 1.53 7.45
N GLN A 33 -17.19 2.08 8.33
CA GLN A 33 -16.79 2.34 9.72
C GLN A 33 -16.30 1.07 10.41
N VAL A 34 -16.99 -0.05 10.28
CA VAL A 34 -16.56 -1.36 10.82
C VAL A 34 -15.21 -1.78 10.22
N ASN A 35 -15.01 -1.60 8.91
CA ASN A 35 -13.72 -1.90 8.27
C ASN A 35 -12.56 -1.04 8.84
N ILE A 36 -12.81 0.24 9.19
CA ILE A 36 -11.81 1.10 9.83
C ILE A 36 -11.49 0.63 11.25
N VAL A 37 -12.50 0.20 12.03
CA VAL A 37 -12.28 -0.35 13.38
C VAL A 37 -11.47 -1.67 13.32
N GLU A 38 -11.78 -2.54 12.36
CA GLU A 38 -11.01 -3.76 12.14
C GLU A 38 -9.55 -3.45 11.75
N LEU A 39 -9.33 -2.44 10.90
CA LEU A 39 -7.99 -1.99 10.54
C LEU A 39 -7.23 -1.45 11.74
N GLN A 40 -7.85 -0.62 12.57
CA GLN A 40 -7.26 -0.12 13.81
C GLN A 40 -6.83 -1.26 14.74
N THR A 41 -7.72 -2.23 14.93
CA THR A 41 -7.45 -3.42 15.76
C THR A 41 -6.28 -4.23 15.20
N LEU A 42 -6.24 -4.41 13.87
CA LEU A 42 -5.14 -5.08 13.20
C LEU A 42 -3.81 -4.35 13.42
N LEU A 43 -3.77 -3.04 13.26
CA LEU A 43 -2.54 -2.26 13.44
C LEU A 43 -2.04 -2.31 14.90
N GLN A 44 -2.94 -2.23 15.87
CA GLN A 44 -2.58 -2.38 17.28
C GLN A 44 -1.96 -3.76 17.56
N LYS A 45 -2.51 -4.82 17.00
CA LYS A 45 -1.94 -6.17 17.07
C LYS A 45 -0.57 -6.26 16.41
N LEU A 46 -0.40 -5.59 15.26
CA LEU A 46 0.81 -5.67 14.45
C LEU A 46 1.94 -4.74 14.93
N ALA A 47 1.66 -3.71 15.70
CA ALA A 47 2.69 -2.78 16.19
C ALA A 47 3.91 -3.49 16.80
N PRO A 48 3.77 -4.46 17.73
CA PRO A 48 4.88 -5.23 18.29
C PRO A 48 5.31 -6.44 17.43
N ALA A 49 4.65 -6.72 16.30
CA ALA A 49 4.89 -7.92 15.52
C ALA A 49 6.14 -7.82 14.62
N SER A 50 6.58 -8.95 14.11
CA SER A 50 7.67 -8.99 13.13
C SER A 50 7.27 -8.27 11.84
N GLU A 51 8.26 -7.75 11.10
CA GLU A 51 8.01 -7.14 9.78
C GLU A 51 7.35 -8.13 8.80
N ALA A 52 7.74 -9.39 8.84
CA ALA A 52 7.13 -10.43 8.01
C ALA A 52 5.62 -10.57 8.29
N ASP A 53 5.22 -10.51 9.56
CA ASP A 53 3.80 -10.56 9.94
C ASP A 53 3.07 -9.27 9.52
N LYS A 54 3.69 -8.09 9.70
CA LYS A 54 3.16 -6.80 9.25
C LYS A 54 2.84 -6.82 7.76
N ILE A 55 3.80 -7.24 6.95
CA ILE A 55 3.69 -7.32 5.49
C ILE A 55 2.60 -8.30 5.08
N ARG A 56 2.59 -9.51 5.66
CA ARG A 56 1.62 -10.55 5.34
C ARG A 56 0.19 -10.11 5.69
N ASP A 57 -0.01 -9.61 6.90
CA ASP A 57 -1.35 -9.34 7.41
C ASP A 57 -1.94 -8.06 6.77
N ILE A 58 -1.13 -7.04 6.49
CA ILE A 58 -1.57 -5.84 5.73
C ILE A 58 -1.90 -6.22 4.27
N ASN A 59 -1.06 -7.01 3.59
CA ASN A 59 -1.36 -7.50 2.25
C ASN A 59 -2.69 -8.25 2.23
N THR A 60 -2.88 -9.17 3.16
CA THR A 60 -4.10 -9.98 3.28
C THR A 60 -5.33 -9.11 3.57
N PHE A 61 -5.21 -8.13 4.48
CA PHE A 61 -6.31 -7.25 4.86
C PHE A 61 -6.83 -6.49 3.64
N PHE A 62 -5.99 -5.76 2.93
CA PHE A 62 -6.43 -4.95 1.80
C PHE A 62 -6.89 -5.81 0.62
N ASN A 63 -6.23 -6.92 0.30
CA ASN A 63 -6.69 -7.85 -0.75
C ASN A 63 -8.09 -8.44 -0.44
N ARG A 64 -8.49 -8.52 0.82
CA ARG A 64 -9.82 -9.02 1.22
C ARG A 64 -10.88 -7.93 1.35
N LYS A 65 -10.49 -6.70 1.68
CA LYS A 65 -11.42 -5.60 1.94
C LYS A 65 -11.77 -4.80 0.68
N ILE A 66 -10.83 -4.63 -0.22
CA ILE A 66 -11.07 -4.13 -1.57
C ILE A 66 -11.46 -5.34 -2.42
N ARG A 67 -12.76 -5.59 -2.56
CA ARG A 67 -13.27 -6.88 -3.07
C ARG A 67 -13.42 -6.92 -4.58
N ASN A 68 -13.68 -5.76 -5.16
CA ASN A 68 -13.97 -5.65 -6.57
C ASN A 68 -12.81 -4.95 -7.27
N PHE A 69 -12.16 -5.66 -8.18
CA PHE A 69 -11.19 -5.10 -9.08
C PHE A 69 -11.93 -4.54 -10.31
N ASP A 70 -11.91 -3.22 -10.48
CA ASP A 70 -12.59 -2.57 -11.60
C ASP A 70 -11.79 -1.31 -12.01
N SER A 71 -12.12 -0.75 -13.17
CA SER A 71 -11.47 0.43 -13.69
C SER A 71 -11.91 1.70 -12.94
N ASP A 72 -11.03 2.67 -12.89
CA ASP A 72 -11.28 3.98 -12.30
C ASP A 72 -12.52 4.67 -12.86
N VAL A 73 -12.73 4.55 -14.17
CA VAL A 73 -13.91 5.13 -14.84
C VAL A 73 -15.20 4.58 -14.24
N ASN A 74 -15.25 3.27 -13.96
CA ASN A 74 -16.43 2.63 -13.39
C ASN A 74 -16.61 2.97 -11.90
N ILE A 75 -15.51 3.05 -11.14
CA ILE A 75 -15.54 3.28 -9.69
C ILE A 75 -15.70 4.78 -9.38
N TRP A 76 -14.92 5.63 -10.06
CA TRP A 76 -14.74 7.05 -9.72
C TRP A 76 -15.31 8.02 -10.75
N GLY A 77 -15.73 7.54 -11.92
CA GLY A 77 -16.17 8.39 -13.04
C GLY A 77 -15.05 9.21 -13.67
N GLN A 78 -13.80 8.87 -13.39
CA GLN A 78 -12.59 9.55 -13.87
C GLN A 78 -11.60 8.50 -14.35
N SER A 79 -10.74 8.85 -15.30
CA SER A 79 -9.63 7.99 -15.69
C SER A 79 -8.42 8.23 -14.78
N ASP A 80 -7.74 7.13 -14.41
CA ASP A 80 -6.45 7.17 -13.71
C ASP A 80 -6.53 7.98 -12.38
N TYR A 81 -7.50 7.60 -11.53
CA TYR A 81 -7.73 8.18 -10.21
C TYR A 81 -7.05 7.32 -9.14
N TRP A 82 -6.21 7.89 -8.33
CA TRP A 82 -5.55 7.21 -7.21
C TRP A 82 -6.33 7.44 -5.93
N ALA A 83 -7.07 6.43 -5.48
CA ALA A 83 -7.91 6.56 -4.30
C ALA A 83 -7.10 6.55 -2.99
N THR A 84 -7.61 7.26 -1.97
CA THR A 84 -7.10 7.09 -0.61
C THR A 84 -7.53 5.74 -0.04
N PRO A 85 -6.82 5.20 0.98
CA PRO A 85 -7.26 3.97 1.64
C PRO A 85 -8.70 4.04 2.17
N LEU A 86 -9.15 5.22 2.64
CA LEU A 86 -10.53 5.43 3.07
C LEU A 86 -11.52 5.30 1.92
N GLU A 87 -11.19 5.88 0.77
CA GLU A 87 -12.02 5.82 -0.44
C GLU A 87 -12.14 4.38 -0.95
N SER A 88 -11.02 3.66 -1.06
CA SER A 88 -10.99 2.26 -1.52
C SER A 88 -11.77 1.32 -0.58
N LEU A 89 -11.62 1.50 0.75
CA LEU A 89 -12.41 0.75 1.74
C LEU A 89 -13.88 1.15 1.70
N GLY A 90 -14.18 2.40 1.38
CA GLY A 90 -15.54 2.93 1.26
C GLY A 90 -16.30 2.35 0.09
N LYS A 91 -15.67 2.22 -1.05
CA LYS A 91 -16.22 1.61 -2.26
C LYS A 91 -16.12 0.09 -2.26
N GLU A 92 -15.25 -0.48 -1.43
CA GLU A 92 -14.82 -1.89 -1.48
C GLU A 92 -14.36 -2.30 -2.90
N SER A 93 -13.87 -1.34 -3.63
CA SER A 93 -13.45 -1.45 -5.03
C SER A 93 -12.21 -0.60 -5.28
N GLY A 94 -11.39 -1.03 -6.22
CA GLY A 94 -10.19 -0.32 -6.64
C GLY A 94 -9.48 -1.05 -7.78
N ASP A 95 -8.55 -0.38 -8.41
CA ASP A 95 -7.61 -0.98 -9.34
C ASP A 95 -6.25 -1.26 -8.67
N CYS A 96 -5.23 -1.62 -9.45
CA CYS A 96 -3.95 -2.07 -8.89
C CYS A 96 -3.23 -0.98 -8.08
N GLU A 97 -3.38 0.28 -8.46
CA GLU A 97 -2.82 1.43 -7.75
C GLU A 97 -3.43 1.56 -6.35
N ASP A 98 -4.74 1.43 -6.23
CA ASP A 98 -5.47 1.59 -4.98
C ASP A 98 -5.07 0.55 -3.92
N TYR A 99 -4.95 -0.73 -4.34
CA TYR A 99 -4.44 -1.78 -3.45
C TYR A 99 -3.00 -1.49 -3.01
N THR A 100 -2.16 -1.07 -3.95
CA THR A 100 -0.75 -0.79 -3.68
C THR A 100 -0.57 0.38 -2.73
N ILE A 101 -1.31 1.49 -2.97
CA ILE A 101 -1.33 2.68 -2.13
C ILE A 101 -1.78 2.36 -0.72
N ALA A 102 -2.89 1.62 -0.56
CA ALA A 102 -3.42 1.29 0.75
C ALA A 102 -2.44 0.46 1.57
N LYS A 103 -1.78 -0.53 0.97
CA LYS A 103 -0.74 -1.34 1.61
C LYS A 103 0.47 -0.48 2.01
N TYR A 104 0.96 0.38 1.10
CA TYR A 104 2.08 1.28 1.37
C TYR A 104 1.78 2.19 2.56
N VAL A 105 0.65 2.91 2.54
CA VAL A 105 0.26 3.84 3.59
C VAL A 105 0.24 3.17 4.95
N PHE A 106 -0.38 2.00 5.08
CA PHE A 106 -0.52 1.34 6.38
C PHE A 106 0.69 0.52 6.82
N LEU A 107 1.58 0.11 5.93
CA LEU A 107 2.89 -0.39 6.32
C LEU A 107 3.79 0.73 6.87
N ARG A 108 3.68 1.96 6.32
CA ARG A 108 4.33 3.14 6.89
C ARG A 108 3.83 3.44 8.32
N GLN A 109 2.53 3.31 8.58
CA GLN A 109 1.93 3.45 9.92
C GLN A 109 2.40 2.37 10.92
N LEU A 110 2.97 1.29 10.44
CA LEU A 110 3.58 0.21 11.22
C LEU A 110 5.11 0.33 11.31
N ASP A 111 5.66 1.52 11.08
CA ASP A 111 7.08 1.84 11.15
C ASP A 111 7.97 1.06 10.14
N ILE A 112 7.41 0.56 9.05
CA ILE A 112 8.25 0.08 7.94
C ILE A 112 8.88 1.31 7.26
N PRO A 113 10.22 1.44 7.22
CA PRO A 113 10.89 2.59 6.64
C PRO A 113 10.53 2.82 5.16
N ASP A 114 10.48 4.09 4.74
CA ASP A 114 10.08 4.45 3.37
C ASP A 114 11.05 3.91 2.31
N ASP A 115 12.34 3.94 2.60
CA ASP A 115 13.39 3.40 1.73
C ASP A 115 13.29 1.88 1.47
N ARG A 116 12.46 1.19 2.27
CA ARG A 116 12.19 -0.25 2.15
C ARG A 116 10.90 -0.58 1.42
N LEU A 117 10.12 0.42 1.02
CA LEU A 117 8.86 0.27 0.31
C LEU A 117 8.90 1.06 -1.00
N LYS A 118 8.48 0.43 -2.11
CA LYS A 118 8.31 1.13 -3.39
C LYS A 118 7.02 0.71 -4.07
N LEU A 119 6.25 1.69 -4.52
CA LEU A 119 5.16 1.48 -5.45
C LEU A 119 5.82 1.27 -6.82
N THR A 120 5.61 0.10 -7.42
CA THR A 120 6.34 -0.33 -8.62
C THR A 120 5.39 -0.56 -9.77
N TYR A 121 5.49 0.27 -10.80
CA TYR A 121 4.85 0.02 -12.08
C TYR A 121 5.58 -1.08 -12.82
N VAL A 122 4.82 -2.06 -13.27
CA VAL A 122 5.32 -3.21 -13.99
C VAL A 122 4.52 -3.43 -15.28
N LYS A 123 5.14 -4.05 -16.25
CA LYS A 123 4.47 -4.71 -17.34
C LYS A 123 4.19 -6.14 -16.91
N ALA A 124 2.91 -6.45 -16.65
CA ALA A 124 2.48 -7.77 -16.22
C ALA A 124 2.09 -8.64 -17.42
N GLN A 125 2.66 -9.85 -17.52
CA GLN A 125 2.27 -10.85 -18.51
C GLN A 125 1.03 -11.60 -18.02
N ILE A 126 -0.05 -11.57 -18.78
CA ILE A 126 -1.33 -12.15 -18.41
C ILE A 126 -1.62 -13.39 -19.26
N GLY A 127 -2.18 -14.44 -18.65
CA GLY A 127 -2.56 -15.67 -19.36
C GLY A 127 -1.49 -16.76 -19.35
N GLY A 128 -0.52 -16.66 -18.45
CA GLY A 128 0.51 -17.69 -18.21
C GLY A 128 1.82 -17.49 -18.97
N PRO A 129 2.81 -18.37 -18.76
CA PRO A 129 4.21 -18.13 -19.14
C PRO A 129 4.47 -18.06 -20.65
N HIS A 130 3.55 -18.56 -21.48
CA HIS A 130 3.67 -18.51 -22.94
C HIS A 130 2.80 -17.42 -23.59
N SER A 131 2.06 -16.65 -22.79
CA SER A 131 1.22 -15.58 -23.29
C SER A 131 2.06 -14.42 -23.82
N LYS A 132 1.59 -13.80 -24.90
CA LYS A 132 2.14 -12.53 -25.42
C LYS A 132 1.33 -11.32 -24.95
N ILE A 133 0.26 -11.56 -24.17
CA ILE A 133 -0.59 -10.49 -23.65
C ILE A 133 0.08 -9.90 -22.41
N SER A 134 0.21 -8.59 -22.41
CA SER A 134 0.71 -7.86 -21.24
C SER A 134 -0.12 -6.61 -21.02
N GLN A 135 -0.23 -6.22 -19.75
CA GLN A 135 -0.91 -4.99 -19.34
C GLN A 135 -0.05 -4.21 -18.33
N ALA A 136 -0.33 -2.92 -18.21
CA ALA A 136 0.19 -2.10 -17.12
C ALA A 136 -0.39 -2.60 -15.80
N HIS A 137 0.44 -2.64 -14.78
CA HIS A 137 0.05 -3.08 -13.45
C HIS A 137 0.92 -2.39 -12.39
N MET A 138 0.42 -2.26 -11.17
CA MET A 138 1.18 -1.75 -10.05
C MET A 138 1.19 -2.75 -8.90
N VAL A 139 2.36 -2.92 -8.29
CA VAL A 139 2.58 -3.77 -7.12
C VAL A 139 3.37 -3.01 -6.06
N LEU A 140 3.23 -3.39 -4.79
CA LEU A 140 4.12 -2.92 -3.75
C LEU A 140 5.32 -3.86 -3.64
N THR A 141 6.53 -3.30 -3.67
CA THR A 141 7.75 -4.05 -3.42
C THR A 141 8.34 -3.67 -2.06
N TYR A 142 8.67 -4.68 -1.27
CA TYR A 142 9.30 -4.54 0.04
C TYR A 142 10.71 -5.11 0.03
N TYR A 143 11.67 -4.35 0.55
CA TYR A 143 13.08 -4.69 0.66
C TYR A 143 13.45 -4.90 2.13
N ALA A 144 13.89 -6.10 2.52
CA ALA A 144 14.34 -6.39 3.88
C ALA A 144 15.58 -5.55 4.29
N THR A 145 16.42 -5.27 3.32
CA THR A 145 17.54 -4.28 3.37
C THR A 145 17.61 -3.59 2.02
N PRO A 146 18.26 -2.41 1.88
CA PRO A 146 18.30 -1.66 0.62
C PRO A 146 18.77 -2.44 -0.60
N ASN A 147 19.61 -3.46 -0.40
CA ASN A 147 20.16 -4.31 -1.48
C ASN A 147 19.56 -5.72 -1.51
N ALA A 148 18.56 -6.00 -0.68
CA ALA A 148 17.90 -7.31 -0.69
C ALA A 148 17.04 -7.46 -1.95
N GLU A 149 16.82 -8.72 -2.34
CA GLU A 149 15.80 -9.04 -3.32
C GLU A 149 14.42 -8.64 -2.75
N PRO A 150 13.61 -7.86 -3.50
CA PRO A 150 12.32 -7.45 -3.00
C PRO A 150 11.30 -8.58 -2.97
N LEU A 151 10.44 -8.53 -1.96
CA LEU A 151 9.20 -9.27 -1.91
C LEU A 151 8.10 -8.46 -2.63
N VAL A 152 7.29 -9.13 -3.43
CA VAL A 152 6.19 -8.55 -4.20
C VAL A 152 4.87 -8.79 -3.49
N LEU A 153 4.18 -7.69 -3.15
CA LEU A 153 2.85 -7.68 -2.59
C LEU A 153 1.87 -7.26 -3.70
N ASP A 154 1.06 -8.18 -4.14
CA ASP A 154 0.19 -8.03 -5.29
C ASP A 154 -1.29 -8.26 -4.91
N ASN A 155 -2.22 -7.74 -5.69
CA ASN A 155 -3.64 -8.04 -5.55
C ASN A 155 -4.10 -9.19 -6.47
N LEU A 156 -3.40 -9.42 -7.58
CA LEU A 156 -3.70 -10.51 -8.52
C LEU A 156 -3.19 -11.87 -8.01
N ILE A 157 -2.07 -11.88 -7.30
CA ILE A 157 -1.50 -13.06 -6.66
C ILE A 157 -1.30 -12.74 -5.18
N SER A 158 -2.14 -13.31 -4.33
CA SER A 158 -2.14 -13.01 -2.89
C SER A 158 -0.89 -13.53 -2.15
N ASP A 159 -0.22 -14.55 -2.68
CA ASP A 159 1.05 -15.05 -2.15
C ASP A 159 2.15 -14.01 -2.32
N ILE A 160 2.79 -13.63 -1.23
CA ILE A 160 3.97 -12.77 -1.26
C ILE A 160 5.16 -13.59 -1.73
N ARG A 161 5.77 -13.18 -2.84
CA ARG A 161 6.87 -13.90 -3.48
C ARG A 161 8.07 -12.98 -3.72
N PRO A 162 9.31 -13.52 -3.68
CA PRO A 162 10.48 -12.81 -4.17
C PRO A 162 10.33 -12.44 -5.66
N ALA A 163 10.91 -11.33 -6.08
CA ALA A 163 10.84 -10.85 -7.46
C ALA A 163 11.33 -11.89 -8.48
N SER A 164 12.37 -12.68 -8.14
CA SER A 164 12.87 -13.78 -8.99
C SER A 164 11.83 -14.88 -9.25
N ARG A 165 10.80 -14.99 -8.40
CA ARG A 165 9.67 -15.92 -8.56
C ARG A 165 8.44 -15.27 -9.19
N ARG A 166 8.60 -14.06 -9.74
CA ARG A 166 7.58 -13.31 -10.50
C ARG A 166 8.12 -12.92 -11.89
N PRO A 167 8.50 -13.92 -12.73
CA PRO A 167 8.99 -13.66 -14.08
C PRO A 167 7.93 -13.04 -15.00
N ASP A 168 6.68 -13.08 -14.59
CA ASP A 168 5.53 -12.42 -15.21
C ASP A 168 5.56 -10.89 -15.09
N LEU A 169 6.39 -10.32 -14.20
CA LEU A 169 6.46 -8.89 -13.94
C LEU A 169 7.78 -8.30 -14.44
N THR A 170 7.70 -7.32 -15.32
CA THR A 170 8.86 -6.54 -15.78
C THR A 170 8.77 -5.13 -15.22
N PRO A 171 9.68 -4.70 -14.32
CA PRO A 171 9.67 -3.37 -13.74
C PRO A 171 9.88 -2.28 -14.79
N VAL A 172 9.07 -1.23 -14.74
CA VAL A 172 9.17 -0.04 -15.62
C VAL A 172 9.75 1.13 -14.85
N PHE A 173 9.13 1.49 -13.73
CA PHE A 173 9.64 2.45 -12.76
C PHE A 173 9.03 2.18 -11.39
N SER A 174 9.65 2.70 -10.36
CA SER A 174 9.15 2.64 -8.99
C SER A 174 9.33 3.98 -8.29
N PHE A 175 8.53 4.23 -7.26
CA PHE A 175 8.62 5.45 -6.47
C PHE A 175 8.13 5.20 -5.05
N ASN A 176 8.45 6.13 -4.15
CA ASN A 176 7.90 6.27 -2.81
C ASN A 176 7.87 7.77 -2.44
N SER A 177 7.86 8.15 -1.17
CA SER A 177 7.89 9.58 -0.80
C SER A 177 9.26 10.23 -0.99
N GLU A 178 10.34 9.45 -1.08
CA GLU A 178 11.72 9.95 -1.13
C GLU A 178 12.35 9.94 -2.52
N GLY A 179 11.91 9.05 -3.41
CA GLY A 179 12.59 8.86 -4.68
C GLY A 179 11.77 8.28 -5.82
N LEU A 180 12.32 8.43 -7.02
CA LEU A 180 11.81 7.87 -8.27
C LEU A 180 12.94 7.10 -8.96
N TRP A 181 12.71 5.84 -9.28
CA TRP A 181 13.67 4.91 -9.90
C TRP A 181 13.12 4.38 -11.22
N VAL A 182 13.95 4.26 -12.23
CA VAL A 182 13.56 3.74 -13.56
C VAL A 182 14.14 2.34 -13.75
N GLY A 183 13.29 1.38 -14.11
CA GLY A 183 13.67 -0.03 -14.23
C GLY A 183 14.24 -0.58 -12.93
N ASN A 184 15.40 -1.23 -13.02
CA ASN A 184 16.12 -1.78 -11.87
C ASN A 184 17.21 -0.83 -11.33
N ALA A 185 17.12 0.48 -11.61
CA ALA A 185 18.12 1.44 -11.15
C ALA A 185 18.14 1.54 -9.62
N THR A 186 19.34 1.61 -9.03
CA THR A 186 19.53 1.83 -7.59
C THR A 186 19.55 3.32 -7.21
N ALA A 187 19.90 4.19 -8.15
CA ALA A 187 19.91 5.64 -7.94
C ALA A 187 18.57 6.28 -8.29
N SER A 188 18.06 7.12 -7.38
CA SER A 188 16.86 7.91 -7.62
C SER A 188 17.10 9.00 -8.66
N ARG A 189 16.09 9.29 -9.50
CA ARG A 189 16.10 10.37 -10.49
C ARG A 189 15.46 11.68 -10.01
N GLY A 190 15.09 11.76 -8.74
CA GLY A 190 14.58 13.00 -8.16
C GLY A 190 13.37 12.83 -7.23
N ASN A 191 12.74 13.95 -6.90
CA ASN A 191 11.60 13.98 -5.99
C ASN A 191 10.32 13.54 -6.71
N PRO A 192 9.65 12.46 -6.27
CA PRO A 192 8.43 11.96 -6.91
C PRO A 192 7.28 12.97 -6.89
N THR A 193 7.13 13.74 -5.81
CA THR A 193 6.04 14.72 -5.71
C THR A 193 6.19 15.90 -6.67
N ALA A 194 7.40 16.17 -7.16
CA ALA A 194 7.66 17.15 -8.21
C ALA A 194 7.29 16.64 -9.61
N HIS A 195 7.39 15.32 -9.82
CA HIS A 195 7.20 14.69 -11.14
C HIS A 195 5.86 13.98 -11.28
N LEU A 196 5.24 13.54 -10.17
CA LEU A 196 3.98 12.81 -10.14
C LEU A 196 2.90 13.65 -9.42
N SER A 197 2.13 14.44 -10.18
CA SER A 197 1.07 15.27 -9.61
C SER A 197 0.02 14.46 -8.85
N ARG A 198 -0.36 13.28 -9.39
CA ARG A 198 -1.31 12.38 -8.71
C ARG A 198 -0.82 11.91 -7.35
N TRP A 199 0.47 11.58 -7.22
CA TRP A 199 1.07 11.21 -5.93
C TRP A 199 0.97 12.33 -4.91
N ARG A 200 1.31 13.55 -5.32
CA ARG A 200 1.18 14.74 -4.45
C ARG A 200 -0.26 14.97 -4.02
N ASP A 201 -1.21 14.89 -4.95
CA ASP A 201 -2.62 15.11 -4.68
C ASP A 201 -3.21 14.00 -3.78
N LEU A 202 -2.81 12.75 -4.01
CA LEU A 202 -3.13 11.62 -3.14
C LEU A 202 -2.64 11.85 -1.71
N LEU A 203 -1.37 12.20 -1.51
CA LEU A 203 -0.81 12.44 -0.17
C LEU A 203 -1.54 13.57 0.56
N ALA A 204 -1.96 14.62 -0.14
CA ALA A 204 -2.77 15.69 0.45
C ALA A 204 -4.15 15.18 0.93
N ARG A 205 -4.81 14.31 0.16
CA ARG A 205 -6.09 13.70 0.54
C ARG A 205 -5.93 12.69 1.67
N VAL A 206 -4.87 11.88 1.68
CA VAL A 206 -4.55 10.94 2.76
C VAL A 206 -4.40 11.68 4.09
N ARG A 207 -3.64 12.80 4.12
CA ARG A 207 -3.56 13.67 5.31
C ARG A 207 -4.91 14.29 5.68
N SER A 208 -5.69 14.71 4.69
CA SER A 208 -7.05 15.22 4.93
C SER A 208 -7.97 14.18 5.55
N ASP A 209 -7.77 12.90 5.28
CA ASP A 209 -8.49 11.81 5.91
C ASP A 209 -8.00 11.50 7.34
N GLY A 210 -6.87 12.08 7.76
CA GLY A 210 -6.29 11.92 9.10
C GLY A 210 -5.18 10.87 9.18
N ILE A 211 -4.48 10.62 8.09
CA ILE A 211 -3.30 9.72 8.05
C ILE A 211 -2.08 10.56 7.68
N ASP A 212 -1.13 10.73 8.63
CA ASP A 212 0.10 11.50 8.47
C ASP A 212 1.31 10.60 8.14
#